data_a5ae1c89d408218eec1e16cd76958506
#
_entry.id   a5ae1c89d408218eec1e16cd76958506
#
_cell.length_a   1.000
_cell.length_b   1.000
_cell.length_c   1.000
_cell.angle_alpha   90.00
_cell.angle_beta   90.00
_cell.angle_gamma   90.00
#
_symmetry.space_group_name_H-M   'P 1'
#
loop_
_entity.id
_entity.type
_entity.pdbx_description
1 polymer ?
#
loop_
_entity_poly.entity_id
_entity_poly.type
_entity_poly.pdbx_seq_one_letter_code
_entity_poly.pdbx_strand_id
1 'polypeptide(L)'
;CSQSRGLGDVYKRQDYGKTLTVNYMMSKESVKKRISPGQSDGMSFTEFTYQLFQAYDFYHLMKNYDCKIQMGGSDQWGNITSGIELIRKKTGQKSFAITCPLITKSDGSKFGKTEDGNVWLDRNKTSPYKFYQYWLNSSDEDSESYIKIFTMADKKFIDSLILEHKSKPHERILQKFIASELTKMAHSEEDLESVIKASEIFFGKSTFSDLEEIKEDVFLDIFEDVPSVKISKNEYESISNVEIFLQLSGLFKSNSEIKRSL
;
A
#
# COMPACT_ATOMS: atom_id res chain seq x y z
N CYS A 1 17.94 -5.19 0.85
CA CYS A 1 18.45 -6.17 -0.14
C CYS A 1 19.79 -6.73 0.31
N SER A 2 19.78 -7.87 0.99
CA SER A 2 21.01 -8.60 1.27
C SER A 2 21.45 -9.35 0.01
N GLN A 3 22.50 -8.89 -0.63
CA GLN A 3 23.21 -9.72 -1.58
C GLN A 3 23.73 -10.96 -0.84
N SER A 4 23.32 -12.14 -1.29
CA SER A 4 23.84 -13.42 -0.81
C SER A 4 25.35 -13.44 -1.03
N ARG A 5 26.10 -13.43 0.03
CA ARG A 5 27.55 -13.44 -0.01
C ARG A 5 28.01 -14.83 0.42
N GLY A 6 28.78 -15.47 -0.42
CA GLY A 6 29.19 -16.84 -0.33
C GLY A 6 29.84 -17.29 1.00
N LEU A 7 30.65 -18.33 0.97
CA LEU A 7 31.27 -19.04 2.12
C LEU A 7 31.77 -18.16 3.29
N GLY A 8 32.13 -16.88 3.05
CA GLY A 8 32.46 -15.93 4.11
C GLY A 8 31.35 -15.69 5.14
N ASP A 9 30.09 -15.86 4.77
CA ASP A 9 28.95 -15.70 5.66
C ASP A 9 28.77 -16.88 6.64
N VAL A 10 29.29 -18.07 6.29
CA VAL A 10 29.24 -19.25 7.18
C VAL A 10 30.12 -19.04 8.41
N TYR A 11 31.32 -18.50 8.25
CA TYR A 11 32.20 -18.18 9.38
C TYR A 11 31.61 -17.09 10.28
N LYS A 12 30.98 -16.08 9.68
CA LYS A 12 30.29 -15.04 10.43
C LYS A 12 29.12 -15.62 11.23
N ARG A 13 28.36 -16.55 10.66
CA ARG A 13 27.27 -17.26 11.36
C ARG A 13 27.76 -18.02 12.58
N GLN A 14 28.93 -18.67 12.52
CA GLN A 14 29.52 -19.37 13.66
C GLN A 14 29.88 -18.41 14.81
N ASP A 15 30.38 -17.22 14.50
CA ASP A 15 30.75 -16.23 15.51
C ASP A 15 29.53 -15.59 16.19
N TYR A 16 28.47 -15.32 15.43
CA TYR A 16 27.27 -14.63 15.94
C TYR A 16 26.19 -15.60 16.42
N GLY A 17 26.07 -16.77 15.78
CA GLY A 17 25.12 -17.81 16.16
C GLY A 17 25.32 -18.36 17.57
N LYS A 18 26.55 -18.29 18.11
CA LYS A 18 26.84 -18.67 19.50
C LYS A 18 26.48 -17.59 20.52
N THR A 19 26.26 -16.35 20.06
CA THR A 19 26.03 -15.21 20.98
C THR A 19 24.60 -15.19 21.51
N LEU A 20 23.63 -15.54 20.65
CA LEU A 20 22.22 -15.66 21.05
C LEU A 20 21.89 -17.15 21.26
N THR A 21 21.44 -17.51 22.45
CA THR A 21 21.08 -18.90 22.76
C THR A 21 19.74 -19.27 22.14
N VAL A 22 19.57 -20.56 21.83
CA VAL A 22 18.29 -21.09 21.32
C VAL A 22 17.15 -20.77 22.31
N ASN A 23 17.38 -20.93 23.61
CA ASN A 23 16.37 -20.60 24.64
C ASN A 23 15.96 -19.13 24.59
N TYR A 24 16.89 -18.20 24.38
CA TYR A 24 16.58 -16.79 24.19
C TYR A 24 15.74 -16.56 22.93
N MET A 25 16.09 -17.19 21.82
CA MET A 25 15.35 -17.06 20.57
C MET A 25 13.94 -17.66 20.68
N MET A 26 13.80 -18.81 21.34
CA MET A 26 12.51 -19.46 21.60
C MET A 26 11.63 -18.67 22.60
N SER A 27 12.22 -17.85 23.46
CA SER A 27 11.46 -17.02 24.41
C SER A 27 10.68 -15.88 23.77
N LYS A 28 10.97 -15.54 22.52
CA LYS A 28 10.27 -14.48 21.79
C LYS A 28 8.80 -14.83 21.57
N GLU A 29 7.92 -13.85 21.75
CA GLU A 29 6.47 -14.07 21.65
C GLU A 29 6.04 -14.53 20.25
N SER A 30 6.65 -13.96 19.21
CA SER A 30 6.42 -14.37 17.82
C SER A 30 6.78 -15.83 17.55
N VAL A 31 7.85 -16.33 18.17
CA VAL A 31 8.25 -17.73 18.08
C VAL A 31 7.31 -18.63 18.89
N LYS A 32 7.03 -18.25 20.15
CA LYS A 32 6.11 -19.01 21.03
C LYS A 32 4.76 -19.23 20.39
N LYS A 33 4.18 -18.18 19.78
CA LYS A 33 2.87 -18.28 19.11
C LYS A 33 2.87 -19.30 17.97
N ARG A 34 3.99 -19.46 17.26
CA ARG A 34 4.10 -20.35 16.09
C ARG A 34 4.39 -21.80 16.45
N ILE A 35 5.08 -22.07 17.56
CA ILE A 35 5.46 -23.42 17.98
C ILE A 35 4.54 -24.00 19.07
N SER A 36 3.53 -23.24 19.53
CA SER A 36 2.56 -23.71 20.53
C SER A 36 1.67 -24.83 19.95
N PRO A 37 1.35 -25.85 20.75
CA PRO A 37 0.46 -26.93 20.33
C PRO A 37 -0.90 -26.40 19.85
N GLY A 38 -1.39 -26.88 18.68
CA GLY A 38 -2.69 -26.50 18.12
C GLY A 38 -2.66 -25.32 17.15
N GLN A 39 -1.51 -24.73 16.85
CA GLN A 39 -1.33 -23.77 15.75
C GLN A 39 -0.69 -24.45 14.54
N SER A 40 -1.25 -24.18 13.36
CA SER A 40 -1.29 -25.08 12.22
C SER A 40 0.04 -25.48 11.60
N ASP A 41 1.01 -24.61 11.36
CA ASP A 41 2.03 -24.95 10.35
C ASP A 41 3.48 -24.99 10.88
N GLY A 42 3.67 -24.83 12.19
CA GLY A 42 5.01 -24.79 12.78
C GLY A 42 5.82 -23.57 12.29
N MET A 43 7.13 -23.63 12.45
CA MET A 43 8.06 -22.59 12.03
C MET A 43 9.21 -23.24 11.27
N SER A 44 9.52 -22.75 10.07
CA SER A 44 10.67 -23.21 9.32
C SER A 44 11.99 -22.77 9.97
N PHE A 45 13.07 -23.46 9.68
CA PHE A 45 14.41 -23.09 10.17
C PHE A 45 14.78 -21.65 9.72
N THR A 46 14.43 -21.27 8.51
CA THR A 46 14.69 -19.93 7.97
C THR A 46 13.95 -18.86 8.78
N GLU A 47 12.66 -19.06 9.07
CA GLU A 47 11.87 -18.14 9.90
C GLU A 47 12.42 -18.05 11.33
N PHE A 48 12.83 -19.18 11.92
CA PHE A 48 13.43 -19.20 13.25
C PHE A 48 14.74 -18.43 13.31
N THR A 49 15.60 -18.59 12.30
CA THR A 49 16.91 -17.94 12.26
C THR A 49 16.87 -16.50 11.75
N TYR A 50 15.75 -16.05 11.19
CA TYR A 50 15.60 -14.68 10.67
C TYR A 50 15.95 -13.61 11.71
N GLN A 51 15.53 -13.81 12.97
CA GLN A 51 15.87 -12.90 14.07
C GLN A 51 17.37 -12.74 14.28
N LEU A 52 18.18 -13.78 13.99
CA LEU A 52 19.62 -13.72 14.10
C LEU A 52 20.24 -12.92 12.95
N PHE A 53 19.72 -13.05 11.73
CA PHE A 53 20.19 -12.28 10.58
C PHE A 53 19.91 -10.79 10.76
N GLN A 54 18.71 -10.42 11.17
CA GLN A 54 18.37 -9.03 11.44
C GLN A 54 19.17 -8.47 12.63
N ALA A 55 19.43 -9.28 13.65
CA ALA A 55 20.28 -8.89 14.76
C ALA A 55 21.73 -8.60 14.31
N TYR A 56 22.25 -9.42 13.37
CA TYR A 56 23.57 -9.19 12.78
C TYR A 56 23.61 -7.91 11.95
N ASP A 57 22.58 -7.65 11.15
CA ASP A 57 22.48 -6.43 10.34
C ASP A 57 22.51 -5.19 11.23
N PHE A 58 21.75 -5.19 12.33
CA PHE A 58 21.77 -4.08 13.28
C PHE A 58 23.16 -3.90 13.92
N TYR A 59 23.80 -5.00 14.35
CA TYR A 59 25.16 -4.95 14.86
C TYR A 59 26.15 -4.40 13.80
N HIS A 60 26.05 -4.83 12.55
CA HIS A 60 26.89 -4.36 11.46
C HIS A 60 26.70 -2.85 11.22
N LEU A 61 25.46 -2.39 11.18
CA LEU A 61 25.13 -0.96 11.00
C LEU A 61 25.66 -0.13 12.19
N MET A 62 25.49 -0.63 13.39
CA MET A 62 26.04 0.06 14.55
C MET A 62 27.57 0.17 14.50
N LYS A 63 28.27 -0.95 14.20
CA LYS A 63 29.73 -1.01 14.19
C LYS A 63 30.35 -0.13 13.12
N ASN A 64 29.76 -0.08 11.92
CA ASN A 64 30.36 0.56 10.76
C ASN A 64 29.78 1.96 10.46
N TYR A 65 28.57 2.26 10.95
CA TYR A 65 27.85 3.50 10.66
C TYR A 65 27.33 4.23 11.91
N ASP A 66 27.73 3.79 13.12
CA ASP A 66 27.26 4.34 14.42
C ASP A 66 25.72 4.38 14.54
N CYS A 67 25.01 3.44 13.90
CA CYS A 67 23.57 3.35 13.96
C CYS A 67 23.13 2.73 15.29
N LYS A 68 22.60 3.56 16.18
CA LYS A 68 22.22 3.16 17.56
C LYS A 68 20.77 2.85 17.75
N ILE A 69 19.91 3.16 16.78
CA ILE A 69 18.45 3.00 16.86
C ILE A 69 17.98 2.17 15.68
N GLN A 70 17.17 1.14 15.96
CA GLN A 70 16.41 0.42 14.94
C GLN A 70 14.92 0.64 15.17
N MET A 71 14.19 0.97 14.09
CA MET A 71 12.76 1.24 14.12
C MET A 71 12.01 0.20 13.28
N GLY A 72 10.76 -0.10 13.66
CA GLY A 72 9.90 -1.00 12.89
C GLY A 72 8.47 -1.06 13.40
N GLY A 73 7.66 -1.93 12.82
CA GLY A 73 6.34 -2.25 13.36
C GLY A 73 6.45 -3.07 14.63
N SER A 74 5.38 -3.15 15.41
CA SER A 74 5.33 -3.90 16.66
C SER A 74 5.62 -5.41 16.47
N ASP A 75 5.34 -5.96 15.29
CA ASP A 75 5.70 -7.32 14.88
C ASP A 75 7.22 -7.56 14.83
N GLN A 76 8.02 -6.50 14.61
CA GLN A 76 9.47 -6.54 14.54
C GLN A 76 10.17 -6.50 15.91
N TRP A 77 9.42 -6.28 16.99
CA TRP A 77 9.99 -6.13 18.34
C TRP A 77 10.96 -7.25 18.73
N GLY A 78 10.56 -8.51 18.46
CA GLY A 78 11.38 -9.68 18.75
C GLY A 78 12.73 -9.67 18.03
N ASN A 79 12.72 -9.32 16.74
CA ASN A 79 13.92 -9.26 15.92
C ASN A 79 14.83 -8.10 16.34
N ILE A 80 14.26 -6.90 16.51
CA ILE A 80 15.02 -5.69 16.90
C ILE A 80 15.69 -5.88 18.26
N THR A 81 14.97 -6.41 19.24
CA THR A 81 15.53 -6.68 20.58
C THR A 81 16.60 -7.77 20.57
N SER A 82 16.57 -8.68 19.61
CA SER A 82 17.66 -9.64 19.39
C SER A 82 18.95 -8.94 18.93
N GLY A 83 18.80 -7.90 18.09
CA GLY A 83 19.91 -7.03 17.69
C GLY A 83 20.51 -6.26 18.87
N ILE A 84 19.68 -5.67 19.72
CA ILE A 84 20.14 -5.00 20.97
C ILE A 84 20.96 -5.96 21.82
N GLU A 85 20.47 -7.17 22.03
CA GLU A 85 21.15 -8.16 22.87
C GLU A 85 22.47 -8.63 22.24
N LEU A 86 22.51 -8.80 20.92
CA LEU A 86 23.73 -9.13 20.18
C LEU A 86 24.79 -8.03 20.34
N ILE A 87 24.39 -6.77 20.12
CA ILE A 87 25.26 -5.60 20.30
C ILE A 87 25.80 -5.55 21.73
N ARG A 88 24.93 -5.64 22.71
CA ARG A 88 25.31 -5.63 24.12
C ARG A 88 26.35 -6.71 24.46
N LYS A 89 26.14 -7.93 23.98
CA LYS A 89 27.05 -9.05 24.25
C LYS A 89 28.40 -8.94 23.52
N LYS A 90 28.40 -8.38 22.31
CA LYS A 90 29.62 -8.27 21.48
C LYS A 90 30.47 -7.04 21.81
N THR A 91 29.84 -5.93 22.19
CA THR A 91 30.53 -4.63 22.32
C THR A 91 30.40 -3.98 23.71
N GLY A 92 29.47 -4.44 24.55
CA GLY A 92 29.11 -3.78 25.80
C GLY A 92 28.34 -2.46 25.60
N GLN A 93 28.11 -2.02 24.36
CA GLN A 93 27.47 -0.74 24.07
C GLN A 93 25.95 -0.84 24.15
N LYS A 94 25.30 0.32 24.33
CA LYS A 94 23.83 0.44 24.33
C LYS A 94 23.32 0.77 22.95
N SER A 95 22.23 0.13 22.56
CA SER A 95 21.42 0.45 21.39
C SER A 95 19.94 0.42 21.76
N PHE A 96 19.08 0.97 20.91
CA PHE A 96 17.69 1.25 21.22
C PHE A 96 16.77 0.72 20.15
N ALA A 97 15.53 0.37 20.54
CA ALA A 97 14.45 -0.01 19.66
C ALA A 97 13.28 0.97 19.78
N ILE A 98 12.68 1.30 18.65
CA ILE A 98 11.41 2.03 18.59
C ILE A 98 10.47 1.22 17.73
N THR A 99 9.27 0.91 18.24
CA THR A 99 8.24 0.25 17.43
C THR A 99 6.94 1.04 17.46
N CYS A 100 6.25 1.03 16.32
CA CYS A 100 4.92 1.59 16.18
C CYS A 100 3.89 0.46 16.07
N PRO A 101 2.67 0.64 16.57
CA PRO A 101 1.58 -0.29 16.31
C PRO A 101 1.39 -0.52 14.80
N LEU A 102 0.99 -1.74 14.43
CA LEU A 102 0.64 -2.02 13.04
C LEU A 102 -0.66 -1.28 12.67
N ILE A 103 -0.68 -0.76 11.46
CA ILE A 103 -1.88 -0.16 10.91
C ILE A 103 -2.76 -1.28 10.38
N THR A 104 -3.98 -1.34 10.87
CA THR A 104 -5.04 -2.24 10.42
C THR A 104 -6.23 -1.40 9.98
N LYS A 105 -7.07 -1.98 9.12
CA LYS A 105 -8.37 -1.39 8.84
C LYS A 105 -9.33 -1.61 10.03
N SER A 106 -10.39 -0.84 10.09
CA SER A 106 -11.43 -0.96 11.13
C SER A 106 -12.10 -2.34 11.17
N ASP A 107 -12.16 -3.03 10.03
CA ASP A 107 -12.63 -4.42 9.91
C ASP A 107 -11.61 -5.47 10.39
N GLY A 108 -10.44 -5.06 10.86
CA GLY A 108 -9.34 -5.92 11.30
C GLY A 108 -8.49 -6.50 10.16
N SER A 109 -8.79 -6.20 8.90
CA SER A 109 -7.99 -6.64 7.78
C SER A 109 -6.68 -5.87 7.67
N LYS A 110 -5.73 -6.42 6.89
CA LYS A 110 -4.41 -5.80 6.71
C LYS A 110 -4.52 -4.54 5.85
N PHE A 111 -3.93 -3.46 6.32
CA PHE A 111 -3.77 -2.23 5.56
C PHE A 111 -2.92 -2.45 4.28
N GLY A 112 -3.23 -1.71 3.21
CA GLY A 112 -2.46 -1.71 1.97
C GLY A 112 -2.73 -2.91 1.05
N LYS A 113 -3.74 -3.75 1.36
CA LYS A 113 -4.21 -4.82 0.48
C LYS A 113 -5.61 -4.54 0.00
N THR A 114 -5.83 -4.72 -1.31
CA THR A 114 -7.14 -4.77 -1.96
C THR A 114 -7.44 -6.20 -2.39
N GLU A 115 -8.62 -6.46 -2.93
CA GLU A 115 -8.94 -7.75 -3.56
C GLU A 115 -8.00 -8.05 -4.73
N ASP A 116 -7.56 -7.01 -5.45
CA ASP A 116 -6.64 -7.09 -6.59
C ASP A 116 -5.14 -7.10 -6.20
N GLY A 117 -4.82 -7.06 -4.89
CA GLY A 117 -3.43 -7.12 -4.41
C GLY A 117 -2.98 -5.93 -3.58
N ASN A 118 -1.71 -5.55 -3.70
CA ASN A 118 -1.13 -4.44 -2.94
C ASN A 118 -1.28 -3.11 -3.70
N VAL A 119 -1.50 -2.03 -2.95
CA VAL A 119 -1.40 -0.66 -3.47
C VAL A 119 0.06 -0.21 -3.39
N TRP A 120 0.64 0.09 -4.54
CA TRP A 120 2.06 0.43 -4.67
C TRP A 120 2.24 1.94 -4.84
N LEU A 121 3.36 2.47 -4.35
CA LEU A 121 3.80 3.85 -4.63
C LEU A 121 4.38 4.00 -6.04
N ASP A 122 4.81 2.89 -6.65
CA ASP A 122 5.32 2.86 -8.03
C ASP A 122 4.14 2.97 -9.01
N ARG A 123 4.11 4.05 -9.80
CA ARG A 123 3.04 4.36 -10.77
C ARG A 123 2.86 3.31 -11.86
N ASN A 124 3.91 2.52 -12.14
CA ASN A 124 3.82 1.43 -13.13
C ASN A 124 3.13 0.18 -12.57
N LYS A 125 2.89 0.12 -11.26
CA LYS A 125 2.21 -1.00 -10.58
C LYS A 125 0.85 -0.62 -10.04
N THR A 126 0.69 0.63 -9.60
CA THR A 126 -0.58 1.23 -9.20
C THR A 126 -0.60 2.64 -9.76
N SER A 127 -1.46 2.89 -10.73
CA SER A 127 -1.56 4.20 -11.37
C SER A 127 -1.98 5.29 -10.36
N PRO A 128 -1.69 6.57 -10.63
CA PRO A 128 -2.16 7.68 -9.79
C PRO A 128 -3.67 7.69 -9.58
N TYR A 129 -4.45 7.29 -10.59
CA TYR A 129 -5.90 7.17 -10.49
C TYR A 129 -6.33 6.07 -9.50
N LYS A 130 -5.80 4.85 -9.66
CA LYS A 130 -6.09 3.73 -8.74
C LYS A 130 -5.61 4.03 -7.33
N PHE A 131 -4.46 4.69 -7.19
CA PHE A 131 -3.94 5.14 -5.91
C PHE A 131 -4.87 6.15 -5.22
N TYR A 132 -5.33 7.16 -5.94
CA TYR A 132 -6.31 8.13 -5.45
C TYR A 132 -7.63 7.47 -5.04
N GLN A 133 -8.17 6.61 -5.89
CA GLN A 133 -9.43 5.88 -5.62
C GLN A 133 -9.32 4.98 -4.39
N TYR A 134 -8.18 4.36 -4.17
CA TYR A 134 -7.95 3.56 -2.95
C TYR A 134 -8.18 4.38 -1.68
N TRP A 135 -7.62 5.57 -1.60
CA TRP A 135 -7.79 6.46 -0.46
C TRP A 135 -9.18 7.07 -0.40
N LEU A 136 -9.70 7.45 -1.55
CA LEU A 136 -11.06 7.99 -1.65
C LEU A 136 -12.11 6.98 -1.17
N ASN A 137 -11.91 5.69 -1.39
CA ASN A 137 -12.83 4.62 -1.01
C ASN A 137 -12.64 4.08 0.42
N SER A 138 -11.78 4.68 1.23
CA SER A 138 -11.63 4.31 2.64
C SER A 138 -12.91 4.60 3.44
N SER A 139 -13.15 3.80 4.49
CA SER A 139 -14.26 4.02 5.41
C SER A 139 -14.10 5.32 6.20
N ASP A 140 -15.18 5.86 6.74
CA ASP A 140 -15.12 7.06 7.56
C ASP A 140 -14.27 6.86 8.82
N GLU A 141 -14.40 5.69 9.44
CA GLU A 141 -13.65 5.31 10.64
C GLU A 141 -12.14 5.18 10.35
N ASP A 142 -11.78 4.53 9.24
CA ASP A 142 -10.40 4.42 8.80
C ASP A 142 -9.81 5.78 8.45
N SER A 143 -10.58 6.63 7.78
CA SER A 143 -10.15 7.96 7.37
C SER A 143 -9.80 8.87 8.55
N GLU A 144 -10.53 8.78 9.67
CA GLU A 144 -10.18 9.50 10.91
C GLU A 144 -8.82 9.06 11.49
N SER A 145 -8.43 7.82 11.26
CA SER A 145 -7.13 7.30 11.67
C SER A 145 -6.05 7.65 10.66
N TYR A 146 -6.34 7.50 9.38
CA TYR A 146 -5.37 7.69 8.30
C TYR A 146 -4.92 9.14 8.16
N ILE A 147 -5.82 10.12 8.32
CA ILE A 147 -5.42 11.54 8.26
C ILE A 147 -4.36 11.89 9.31
N LYS A 148 -4.41 11.28 10.49
CA LYS A 148 -3.46 11.50 11.58
C LYS A 148 -2.09 10.83 11.34
N ILE A 149 -2.07 9.75 10.57
CA ILE A 149 -0.88 8.91 10.37
C ILE A 149 -0.15 9.30 9.08
N PHE A 150 -0.89 9.56 8.01
CA PHE A 150 -0.33 9.66 6.67
C PHE A 150 -0.20 11.10 6.16
N THR A 151 -0.79 12.10 6.83
CA THR A 151 -0.66 13.49 6.40
C THR A 151 0.26 14.30 7.32
N MET A 152 0.80 15.40 6.78
CA MET A 152 1.63 16.34 7.55
C MET A 152 0.82 17.53 8.06
N ALA A 153 -0.51 17.46 8.02
CA ALA A 153 -1.40 18.50 8.49
C ALA A 153 -1.29 18.68 10.01
N ASP A 154 -1.45 19.89 10.49
CA ASP A 154 -1.39 20.15 11.92
C ASP A 154 -2.64 19.65 12.65
N LYS A 155 -2.50 19.38 13.94
CA LYS A 155 -3.57 18.80 14.76
C LYS A 155 -4.87 19.61 14.75
N LYS A 156 -4.78 20.94 14.77
CA LYS A 156 -5.97 21.80 14.82
C LYS A 156 -6.77 21.71 13.53
N PHE A 157 -6.06 21.68 12.40
CA PHE A 157 -6.68 21.49 11.09
C PHE A 157 -7.34 20.11 10.99
N ILE A 158 -6.62 19.04 11.39
CA ILE A 158 -7.16 17.67 11.40
C ILE A 158 -8.44 17.59 12.26
N ASP A 159 -8.42 18.14 13.48
CA ASP A 159 -9.55 18.12 14.38
C ASP A 159 -10.76 18.89 13.78
N SER A 160 -10.53 20.03 13.11
CA SER A 160 -11.59 20.78 12.44
C SER A 160 -12.20 19.99 11.26
N LEU A 161 -11.36 19.34 10.47
CA LEU A 161 -11.81 18.57 9.31
C LEU A 161 -12.62 17.33 9.73
N ILE A 162 -12.22 16.67 10.82
CA ILE A 162 -12.97 15.56 11.41
C ILE A 162 -14.37 16.02 11.88
N LEU A 163 -14.46 17.18 12.53
CA LEU A 163 -15.75 17.73 12.97
C LEU A 163 -16.65 18.08 11.78
N GLU A 164 -16.10 18.68 10.74
CA GLU A 164 -16.84 18.97 9.51
C GLU A 164 -17.34 17.70 8.83
N HIS A 165 -16.47 16.69 8.68
CA HIS A 165 -16.84 15.39 8.11
C HIS A 165 -17.99 14.72 8.89
N LYS A 166 -17.94 14.73 10.23
CA LYS A 166 -19.01 14.17 11.07
C LYS A 166 -20.37 14.86 10.88
N SER A 167 -20.37 16.14 10.52
CA SER A 167 -21.61 16.86 10.22
C SER A 167 -22.18 16.52 8.83
N LYS A 168 -21.32 16.13 7.88
CA LYS A 168 -21.66 15.85 6.48
C LYS A 168 -20.87 14.67 5.91
N PRO A 169 -21.07 13.44 6.38
CA PRO A 169 -20.28 12.29 5.96
C PRO A 169 -20.37 12.01 4.45
N HIS A 170 -21.53 12.29 3.83
CA HIS A 170 -21.79 12.07 2.41
C HIS A 170 -20.90 12.93 1.49
N GLU A 171 -20.35 14.04 1.96
CA GLU A 171 -19.41 14.87 1.20
C GLU A 171 -18.01 14.24 1.11
N ARG A 172 -17.69 13.25 1.96
CA ARG A 172 -16.43 12.51 2.00
C ARG A 172 -15.19 13.42 2.10
N ILE A 173 -15.27 14.44 2.93
CA ILE A 173 -14.25 15.50 3.03
C ILE A 173 -12.90 14.93 3.48
N LEU A 174 -12.89 14.01 4.48
CA LEU A 174 -11.66 13.37 4.97
C LEU A 174 -11.01 12.54 3.87
N GLN A 175 -11.77 11.69 3.20
CA GLN A 175 -11.27 10.83 2.13
C GLN A 175 -10.69 11.65 0.97
N LYS A 176 -11.39 12.69 0.55
CA LYS A 176 -10.92 13.60 -0.50
C LYS A 176 -9.61 14.28 -0.11
N PHE A 177 -9.52 14.80 1.11
CA PHE A 177 -8.31 15.43 1.60
C PHE A 177 -7.13 14.45 1.63
N ILE A 178 -7.32 13.25 2.23
CA ILE A 178 -6.29 12.22 2.31
C ILE A 178 -5.85 11.79 0.91
N ALA A 179 -6.80 11.49 0.02
CA ALA A 179 -6.51 11.07 -1.34
C ALA A 179 -5.71 12.13 -2.10
N SER A 180 -6.08 13.41 -1.97
CA SER A 180 -5.36 14.51 -2.62
C SER A 180 -3.95 14.69 -2.09
N GLU A 181 -3.79 14.78 -0.76
CA GLU A 181 -2.48 14.96 -0.14
C GLU A 181 -1.52 13.80 -0.46
N LEU A 182 -2.01 12.56 -0.37
CA LEU A 182 -1.17 11.40 -0.60
C LEU A 182 -0.85 11.17 -2.07
N THR A 183 -1.77 11.45 -2.97
CA THR A 183 -1.51 11.38 -4.42
C THR A 183 -0.49 12.43 -4.83
N LYS A 184 -0.61 13.66 -4.34
CA LYS A 184 0.38 14.72 -4.55
C LYS A 184 1.75 14.34 -4.01
N MET A 185 1.81 13.74 -2.81
CA MET A 185 3.06 13.33 -2.17
C MET A 185 3.74 12.16 -2.89
N ALA A 186 2.98 11.15 -3.32
CA ALA A 186 3.52 9.93 -3.91
C ALA A 186 3.82 10.07 -5.41
N HIS A 187 3.09 10.92 -6.11
CA HIS A 187 3.18 11.13 -7.55
C HIS A 187 3.52 12.59 -7.86
N SER A 188 2.54 13.39 -8.29
CA SER A 188 2.73 14.82 -8.56
C SER A 188 1.42 15.62 -8.42
N GLU A 189 1.53 16.95 -8.43
CA GLU A 189 0.37 17.85 -8.45
C GLU A 189 -0.39 17.74 -9.77
N GLU A 190 0.34 17.60 -10.89
CA GLU A 190 -0.25 17.41 -12.23
C GLU A 190 -1.04 16.10 -12.33
N ASP A 191 -0.51 15.02 -11.73
CA ASP A 191 -1.23 13.74 -11.68
C ASP A 191 -2.50 13.86 -10.84
N LEU A 192 -2.45 14.57 -9.71
CA LEU A 192 -3.63 14.83 -8.88
C LEU A 192 -4.71 15.59 -9.65
N GLU A 193 -4.34 16.68 -10.33
CA GLU A 193 -5.30 17.47 -11.14
C GLU A 193 -5.96 16.60 -12.21
N SER A 194 -5.16 15.79 -12.92
CA SER A 194 -5.65 14.87 -13.95
C SER A 194 -6.61 13.83 -13.37
N VAL A 195 -6.31 13.28 -12.19
CA VAL A 195 -7.13 12.28 -11.52
C VAL A 195 -8.44 12.87 -10.98
N ILE A 196 -8.43 14.11 -10.49
CA ILE A 196 -9.65 14.78 -10.02
C ILE A 196 -10.58 15.03 -11.22
N LYS A 197 -10.08 15.60 -12.31
CA LYS A 197 -10.84 15.79 -13.55
C LYS A 197 -11.44 14.47 -14.04
N ALA A 198 -10.63 13.42 -14.08
CA ALA A 198 -11.06 12.08 -14.46
C ALA A 198 -12.20 11.54 -13.59
N SER A 199 -12.10 11.72 -12.28
CA SER A 199 -13.14 11.29 -11.34
C SER A 199 -14.45 12.07 -11.53
N GLU A 200 -14.38 13.36 -11.80
CA GLU A 200 -15.55 14.20 -12.06
C GLU A 200 -16.27 13.79 -13.35
N ILE A 201 -15.53 13.40 -14.38
CA ILE A 201 -16.06 12.91 -15.65
C ILE A 201 -16.78 11.57 -15.45
N PHE A 202 -16.14 10.63 -14.78
CA PHE A 202 -16.71 9.30 -14.55
C PHE A 202 -18.02 9.34 -13.74
N PHE A 203 -18.12 10.25 -12.80
CA PHE A 203 -19.32 10.41 -11.97
C PHE A 203 -20.36 11.39 -12.53
N GLY A 204 -20.25 11.79 -13.80
CA GLY A 204 -21.30 12.44 -14.57
C GLY A 204 -21.50 13.94 -14.31
N LYS A 205 -20.45 14.64 -13.86
CA LYS A 205 -20.51 16.11 -13.63
C LYS A 205 -19.88 16.94 -14.75
N SER A 206 -19.38 16.33 -15.83
CA SER A 206 -18.57 17.00 -16.85
C SER A 206 -19.12 16.84 -18.26
N THR A 207 -18.67 17.71 -19.15
CA THR A 207 -19.03 17.76 -20.55
C THR A 207 -18.04 16.95 -21.43
N PHE A 208 -18.42 16.67 -22.66
CA PHE A 208 -17.60 15.93 -23.63
C PHE A 208 -16.24 16.62 -23.89
N SER A 209 -16.18 17.96 -23.75
CA SER A 209 -14.93 18.73 -23.90
C SER A 209 -13.91 18.45 -22.80
N ASP A 210 -14.37 18.04 -21.60
CA ASP A 210 -13.47 17.75 -20.50
C ASP A 210 -12.71 16.42 -20.70
N LEU A 211 -13.27 15.51 -21.53
CA LEU A 211 -12.62 14.25 -21.93
C LEU A 211 -11.38 14.48 -22.81
N GLU A 212 -11.38 15.53 -23.65
CA GLU A 212 -10.24 15.86 -24.54
C GLU A 212 -9.03 16.39 -23.76
N GLU A 213 -9.23 16.87 -22.54
CA GLU A 213 -8.17 17.42 -21.68
C GLU A 213 -7.48 16.36 -20.80
N ILE A 214 -8.01 15.14 -20.74
CA ILE A 214 -7.42 14.06 -19.93
C ILE A 214 -6.24 13.45 -20.68
N LYS A 215 -5.17 13.14 -19.93
CA LYS A 215 -4.04 12.36 -20.45
C LYS A 215 -4.51 10.94 -20.82
N GLU A 216 -4.02 10.43 -21.95
CA GLU A 216 -4.41 9.12 -22.49
C GLU A 216 -4.18 7.97 -21.50
N ASP A 217 -3.09 8.00 -20.74
CA ASP A 217 -2.78 7.01 -19.71
C ASP A 217 -3.83 7.00 -18.58
N VAL A 218 -4.26 8.17 -18.13
CA VAL A 218 -5.31 8.31 -17.10
C VAL A 218 -6.66 7.86 -17.65
N PHE A 219 -6.97 8.19 -18.91
CA PHE A 219 -8.19 7.73 -19.57
C PHE A 219 -8.23 6.20 -19.67
N LEU A 220 -7.15 5.56 -20.10
CA LEU A 220 -7.04 4.11 -20.19
C LEU A 220 -7.18 3.43 -18.82
N ASP A 221 -6.59 4.01 -17.78
CA ASP A 221 -6.71 3.51 -16.41
C ASP A 221 -8.14 3.54 -15.86
N ILE A 222 -8.88 4.63 -16.15
CA ILE A 222 -10.29 4.76 -15.73
C ILE A 222 -11.15 3.66 -16.34
N PHE A 223 -10.87 3.32 -17.59
CA PHE A 223 -11.66 2.36 -18.36
C PHE A 223 -11.05 0.95 -18.43
N GLU A 224 -9.99 0.66 -17.64
CA GLU A 224 -9.32 -0.65 -17.68
C GLU A 224 -10.28 -1.81 -17.37
N ASP A 225 -11.18 -1.63 -16.40
CA ASP A 225 -12.15 -2.65 -15.99
C ASP A 225 -13.49 -2.54 -16.75
N VAL A 226 -13.60 -1.60 -17.67
CA VAL A 226 -14.81 -1.42 -18.49
C VAL A 226 -14.66 -2.24 -19.77
N PRO A 227 -15.67 -3.05 -20.14
CA PRO A 227 -15.65 -3.77 -21.41
C PRO A 227 -15.36 -2.84 -22.57
N SER A 228 -14.26 -3.07 -23.27
CA SER A 228 -13.80 -2.21 -24.38
C SER A 228 -13.74 -2.99 -25.68
N VAL A 229 -14.06 -2.32 -26.77
CA VAL A 229 -13.97 -2.87 -28.13
C VAL A 229 -13.08 -2.00 -28.98
N LYS A 230 -12.12 -2.63 -29.66
CA LYS A 230 -11.25 -1.91 -30.61
C LYS A 230 -11.91 -1.91 -31.99
N ILE A 231 -12.19 -0.74 -32.52
CA ILE A 231 -12.70 -0.54 -33.87
C ILE A 231 -11.59 0.06 -34.73
N SER A 232 -11.44 -0.40 -35.95
CA SER A 232 -10.49 0.19 -36.87
C SER A 232 -10.96 1.61 -37.31
N LYS A 233 -10.04 2.46 -37.74
CA LYS A 233 -10.37 3.81 -38.20
C LYS A 233 -11.38 3.79 -39.38
N ASN A 234 -11.25 2.83 -40.28
CA ASN A 234 -12.15 2.69 -41.42
C ASN A 234 -13.58 2.30 -40.99
N GLU A 235 -13.69 1.42 -39.99
CA GLU A 235 -14.99 1.05 -39.41
C GLU A 235 -15.61 2.24 -38.67
N TYR A 236 -14.82 3.01 -37.92
CA TYR A 236 -15.29 4.22 -37.26
C TYR A 236 -15.80 5.26 -38.23
N GLU A 237 -15.10 5.50 -39.33
CA GLU A 237 -15.51 6.45 -40.39
C GLU A 237 -16.78 5.98 -41.12
N SER A 238 -17.11 4.71 -41.11
CA SER A 238 -18.34 4.13 -41.69
C SER A 238 -19.58 4.23 -40.80
N ILE A 239 -19.40 4.62 -39.49
CA ILE A 239 -20.49 4.74 -38.53
C ILE A 239 -21.36 5.96 -38.88
N SER A 240 -22.56 5.68 -39.34
CA SER A 240 -23.53 6.74 -39.74
C SER A 240 -24.54 7.08 -38.63
N ASN A 241 -24.72 6.20 -37.65
CA ASN A 241 -25.65 6.39 -36.55
C ASN A 241 -25.26 5.61 -35.29
N VAL A 242 -25.90 5.93 -34.15
CA VAL A 242 -25.66 5.33 -32.87
C VAL A 242 -25.99 3.83 -32.84
N GLU A 243 -26.97 3.37 -33.61
CA GLU A 243 -27.35 1.94 -33.66
C GLU A 243 -26.19 1.09 -34.21
N ILE A 244 -25.53 1.55 -35.29
CA ILE A 244 -24.36 0.86 -35.88
C ILE A 244 -23.18 0.87 -34.92
N PHE A 245 -22.95 1.97 -34.21
CA PHE A 245 -21.92 2.05 -33.17
C PHE A 245 -22.16 1.02 -32.08
N LEU A 246 -23.37 0.92 -31.57
CA LEU A 246 -23.74 -0.03 -30.52
C LEU A 246 -23.69 -1.50 -31.00
N GLN A 247 -23.97 -1.75 -32.29
CA GLN A 247 -23.77 -3.07 -32.90
C GLN A 247 -22.30 -3.48 -32.93
N LEU A 248 -21.44 -2.57 -33.40
CA LEU A 248 -19.99 -2.81 -33.48
C LEU A 248 -19.35 -2.97 -32.09
N SER A 249 -19.88 -2.32 -31.05
CA SER A 249 -19.39 -2.42 -29.69
C SER A 249 -19.55 -3.82 -29.09
N GLY A 250 -20.45 -4.65 -29.63
CA GLY A 250 -20.72 -5.98 -29.10
C GLY A 250 -21.34 -6.01 -27.69
N LEU A 251 -21.71 -4.86 -27.13
CA LEU A 251 -22.30 -4.73 -25.79
C LEU A 251 -23.70 -5.31 -25.72
N PHE A 252 -24.42 -5.35 -26.84
CA PHE A 252 -25.79 -5.83 -26.92
C PHE A 252 -25.88 -7.15 -27.68
N LYS A 253 -26.69 -8.07 -27.19
CA LYS A 253 -26.86 -9.41 -27.79
C LYS A 253 -27.69 -9.41 -29.07
N SER A 254 -28.48 -8.34 -29.31
CA SER A 254 -29.37 -8.27 -30.48
C SER A 254 -29.75 -6.83 -30.83
N ASN A 255 -30.08 -6.59 -32.12
CA ASN A 255 -30.59 -5.30 -32.61
C ASN A 255 -31.90 -4.87 -31.95
N SER A 256 -32.68 -5.83 -31.48
CA SER A 256 -33.94 -5.57 -30.74
C SER A 256 -33.64 -4.99 -29.34
N GLU A 257 -32.56 -5.42 -28.72
CA GLU A 257 -32.11 -4.90 -27.42
C GLU A 257 -31.57 -3.47 -27.55
N ILE A 258 -30.78 -3.18 -28.60
CA ILE A 258 -30.30 -1.84 -28.91
C ILE A 258 -31.47 -0.86 -29.06
N LYS A 259 -32.48 -1.23 -29.87
CA LYS A 259 -33.67 -0.39 -30.10
C LYS A 259 -34.55 -0.14 -28.87
N ARG A 260 -34.44 -1.00 -27.85
CA ARG A 260 -35.15 -0.78 -26.56
C ARG A 260 -34.37 0.09 -25.59
N SER A 261 -33.05 0.21 -25.81
CA SER A 261 -32.13 0.94 -24.93
C SER A 261 -31.86 2.38 -25.40
N LEU A 262 -32.17 2.65 -26.67
CA LEU A 262 -32.22 3.99 -27.24
C LEU A 262 -33.63 4.60 -27.10
#